data_867f81a0243bb6542778d727933a9456
#
_entry.id   867f81a0243bb6542778d727933a9456
#
_cell.length_a   1.000
_cell.length_b   1.000
_cell.length_c   1.000
_cell.angle_alpha   90.00
_cell.angle_beta   90.00
_cell.angle_gamma   90.00
#
_symmetry.space_group_name_H-M   'P 1'
#
loop_
_entity.id
_entity.type
_entity.pdbx_description
1 polymer ?
#
loop_
_entity_poly.entity_id
_entity_poly.type
_entity_poly.pdbx_seq_one_letter_code
_entity_poly.pdbx_strand_id
1 'polypeptide(L)'
;MFIVLSGGDDVLKRPDVLDWMQRFQRRMERMPQVGGSLSLADIVVDVRRNLYEGNPRYRELGNSQMENGELISFYMQGAAPDDLAQYANPMFSDGSVILFLQDRQGETLRQATYQIKRFINNNPLDGVDVRMAGGSLGIIAAVNEVLLRDQVEAIALALLVVILSCLVVYRSSASGIFFMVPVLISNVVTFAFMAWQGIGMSISTLPVVALGIGLGVDYAFYIVDSVKEYLEKEPDGDDVEAIRQSLYSAGRGCC
;
A
#
# COMPACT_ATOMS: atom_id res chain seq x y z
N MET A 1 5.44 -10.49 -1.88
CA MET A 1 4.83 -10.03 -3.15
C MET A 1 5.05 -11.09 -4.19
N PHE A 2 4.03 -11.41 -4.99
CA PHE A 2 4.11 -12.48 -5.98
C PHE A 2 4.07 -11.93 -7.39
N ILE A 3 4.93 -12.46 -8.26
CA ILE A 3 4.88 -12.24 -9.69
C ILE A 3 4.55 -13.58 -10.32
N VAL A 4 3.43 -13.65 -11.03
CA VAL A 4 2.95 -14.87 -11.67
C VAL A 4 3.32 -14.86 -13.15
N LEU A 5 3.86 -15.98 -13.59
CA LEU A 5 4.12 -16.27 -15.00
C LEU A 5 3.12 -17.33 -15.43
N SER A 6 2.38 -17.09 -16.49
CA SER A 6 1.37 -18.02 -17.02
C SER A 6 1.61 -18.26 -18.51
N GLY A 7 1.55 -19.53 -18.92
CA GLY A 7 1.75 -19.93 -20.31
C GLY A 7 1.17 -21.29 -20.64
N GLY A 8 1.67 -21.93 -21.68
CA GLY A 8 1.30 -23.29 -22.04
C GLY A 8 1.91 -24.33 -21.09
N ASP A 9 1.50 -25.59 -21.24
CA ASP A 9 2.02 -26.70 -20.43
C ASP A 9 3.55 -26.77 -20.50
N ASP A 10 4.17 -27.06 -19.36
CA ASP A 10 5.62 -27.17 -19.21
C ASP A 10 6.43 -25.90 -19.51
N VAL A 11 5.78 -24.76 -19.67
CA VAL A 11 6.46 -23.50 -20.01
C VAL A 11 7.50 -23.08 -18.98
N LEU A 12 7.27 -23.38 -17.70
CA LEU A 12 8.20 -23.04 -16.62
C LEU A 12 9.51 -23.85 -16.65
N LYS A 13 9.56 -24.97 -17.40
CA LYS A 13 10.79 -25.77 -17.56
C LYS A 13 11.69 -25.20 -18.65
N ARG A 14 11.22 -24.25 -19.44
CA ARG A 14 11.99 -23.61 -20.52
C ARG A 14 13.19 -22.84 -19.94
N PRO A 15 14.40 -22.99 -20.55
CA PRO A 15 15.60 -22.31 -20.07
C PRO A 15 15.48 -20.78 -20.07
N ASP A 16 14.83 -20.20 -21.09
CA ASP A 16 14.62 -18.76 -21.21
C ASP A 16 13.69 -18.19 -20.12
N VAL A 17 12.67 -18.97 -19.70
CA VAL A 17 11.76 -18.59 -18.62
C VAL A 17 12.46 -18.62 -17.26
N LEU A 18 13.21 -19.69 -16.99
CA LEU A 18 13.99 -19.80 -15.75
C LEU A 18 15.11 -18.75 -15.68
N ASP A 19 15.79 -18.46 -16.80
CA ASP A 19 16.78 -17.37 -16.86
C ASP A 19 16.14 -16.01 -16.65
N TRP A 20 14.93 -15.78 -17.18
CA TRP A 20 14.18 -14.57 -16.91
C TRP A 20 13.89 -14.42 -15.41
N MET A 21 13.44 -15.50 -14.73
CA MET A 21 13.21 -15.49 -13.28
C MET A 21 14.48 -15.10 -12.53
N GLN A 22 15.62 -15.69 -12.85
CA GLN A 22 16.90 -15.36 -12.22
C GLN A 22 17.36 -13.91 -12.47
N ARG A 23 17.20 -13.43 -13.71
CA ARG A 23 17.54 -12.02 -14.04
C ARG A 23 16.63 -11.06 -13.28
N PHE A 24 15.35 -11.39 -13.19
CA PHE A 24 14.36 -10.63 -12.42
C PHE A 24 14.76 -10.58 -10.93
N GLN A 25 15.01 -11.73 -10.30
CA GLN A 25 15.43 -11.84 -8.90
C GLN A 25 16.68 -11.00 -8.64
N ARG A 26 17.75 -11.23 -9.41
CA ARG A 26 19.01 -10.47 -9.31
C ARG A 26 18.81 -8.95 -9.46
N ARG A 27 17.86 -8.53 -10.28
CA ARG A 27 17.56 -7.09 -10.45
C ARG A 27 16.82 -6.54 -9.24
N MET A 28 15.85 -7.27 -8.72
CA MET A 28 15.04 -6.85 -7.58
C MET A 28 15.85 -6.86 -6.27
N GLU A 29 16.68 -7.85 -6.06
CA GLU A 29 17.54 -7.96 -4.85
C GLU A 29 18.62 -6.87 -4.74
N ARG A 30 18.91 -6.16 -5.82
CA ARG A 30 19.77 -4.95 -5.76
C ARG A 30 19.08 -3.75 -5.13
N MET A 31 17.79 -3.83 -4.93
CA MET A 31 17.03 -2.76 -4.29
C MET A 31 17.12 -2.91 -2.77
N PRO A 32 17.44 -1.83 -2.03
CA PRO A 32 17.54 -1.89 -0.57
C PRO A 32 16.23 -2.27 0.13
N GLN A 33 15.11 -2.13 -0.56
CA GLN A 33 13.78 -2.47 -0.05
C GLN A 33 13.45 -3.97 -0.13
N VAL A 34 14.23 -4.75 -0.91
CA VAL A 34 14.01 -6.18 -1.13
C VAL A 34 14.98 -6.96 -0.26
N GLY A 35 14.46 -7.75 0.67
CA GLY A 35 15.24 -8.60 1.56
C GLY A 35 15.66 -9.93 0.95
N GLY A 36 15.02 -10.35 -0.15
CA GLY A 36 15.32 -11.58 -0.86
C GLY A 36 14.20 -11.98 -1.82
N SER A 37 14.44 -13.03 -2.58
CA SER A 37 13.47 -13.60 -3.50
C SER A 37 13.59 -15.12 -3.57
N LEU A 38 12.52 -15.79 -3.99
CA LEU A 38 12.49 -17.23 -4.24
C LEU A 38 11.66 -17.54 -5.49
N SER A 39 12.11 -18.52 -6.27
CA SER A 39 11.43 -19.00 -7.47
C SER A 39 11.76 -20.45 -7.79
N LEU A 40 11.07 -21.02 -8.78
CA LEU A 40 11.40 -22.34 -9.31
C LEU A 40 12.85 -22.41 -9.83
N ALA A 41 13.38 -21.31 -10.36
CA ALA A 41 14.76 -21.26 -10.87
C ALA A 41 15.81 -21.52 -9.78
N ASP A 42 15.57 -21.10 -8.53
CA ASP A 42 16.47 -21.37 -7.41
C ASP A 42 16.52 -22.85 -7.08
N ILE A 43 15.35 -23.52 -7.11
CA ILE A 43 15.24 -24.97 -6.88
C ILE A 43 16.05 -25.73 -7.92
N VAL A 44 15.88 -25.41 -9.20
CA VAL A 44 16.60 -26.07 -10.31
C VAL A 44 18.11 -25.95 -10.13
N VAL A 45 18.59 -24.76 -9.81
CA VAL A 45 20.01 -24.48 -9.62
C VAL A 45 20.58 -25.18 -8.38
N ASP A 46 19.85 -25.22 -7.29
CA ASP A 46 20.30 -25.86 -6.05
C ASP A 46 20.28 -27.40 -6.18
N VAL A 47 19.30 -27.97 -6.87
CA VAL A 47 19.29 -29.41 -7.19
C VAL A 47 20.49 -29.77 -8.05
N ARG A 48 20.74 -29.04 -9.14
CA ARG A 48 21.92 -29.30 -9.99
C ARG A 48 23.21 -29.24 -9.20
N ARG A 49 23.40 -28.20 -8.39
CA ARG A 49 24.59 -28.07 -7.52
C ARG A 49 24.73 -29.27 -6.59
N ASN A 50 23.64 -29.72 -5.97
CA ASN A 50 23.66 -30.84 -5.02
C ASN A 50 23.96 -32.17 -5.69
N LEU A 51 23.50 -32.41 -6.93
CA LEU A 51 23.86 -33.56 -7.73
C LEU A 51 25.37 -33.65 -8.05
N TYR A 52 26.04 -32.50 -8.06
CA TYR A 52 27.50 -32.40 -8.23
C TYR A 52 28.21 -32.11 -6.90
N GLU A 53 27.84 -32.82 -5.83
CA GLU A 53 28.49 -32.78 -4.51
C GLU A 53 28.57 -31.37 -3.89
N GLY A 54 27.64 -30.46 -4.24
CA GLY A 54 27.61 -29.09 -3.76
C GLY A 54 28.62 -28.15 -4.42
N ASN A 55 29.28 -28.57 -5.51
CA ASN A 55 30.27 -27.76 -6.20
C ASN A 55 29.67 -26.46 -6.78
N PRO A 56 30.15 -25.27 -6.39
CA PRO A 56 29.61 -23.98 -6.84
C PRO A 56 29.65 -23.75 -8.34
N ARG A 57 30.51 -24.44 -9.08
CA ARG A 57 30.60 -24.34 -10.56
C ARG A 57 29.32 -24.79 -11.26
N TYR A 58 28.58 -25.70 -10.64
CA TYR A 58 27.33 -26.23 -11.19
C TYR A 58 26.08 -25.51 -10.67
N ARG A 59 26.27 -24.32 -10.10
CA ARG A 59 25.15 -23.46 -9.69
C ARG A 59 24.58 -22.67 -10.88
N GLU A 60 24.04 -23.38 -11.84
CA GLU A 60 23.49 -22.83 -13.10
C GLU A 60 22.25 -23.62 -13.55
N LEU A 61 21.45 -23.02 -14.41
CA LEU A 61 20.26 -23.65 -15.00
C LEU A 61 20.66 -24.75 -16.00
N GLY A 62 19.76 -25.68 -16.28
CA GLY A 62 19.90 -26.63 -17.37
C GLY A 62 19.82 -25.91 -18.74
N ASN A 63 20.51 -26.48 -19.72
CA ASN A 63 20.58 -25.91 -21.09
C ASN A 63 19.34 -26.25 -21.94
N SER A 64 18.53 -27.19 -21.50
CA SER A 64 17.32 -27.63 -22.22
C SER A 64 16.12 -27.76 -21.29
N GLN A 65 14.93 -27.67 -21.87
CA GLN A 65 13.68 -27.90 -21.15
C GLN A 65 13.61 -29.29 -20.52
N MET A 66 14.17 -30.31 -21.20
CA MET A 66 14.23 -31.67 -20.70
C MET A 66 15.14 -31.78 -19.47
N GLU A 67 16.34 -31.20 -19.51
CA GLU A 67 17.27 -31.21 -18.39
C GLU A 67 16.68 -30.50 -17.16
N ASN A 68 16.05 -29.34 -17.33
CA ASN A 68 15.37 -28.65 -16.25
C ASN A 68 14.21 -29.48 -15.69
N GLY A 69 13.44 -30.16 -16.55
CA GLY A 69 12.36 -31.07 -16.14
C GLY A 69 12.86 -32.25 -15.31
N GLU A 70 14.02 -32.82 -15.67
CA GLU A 70 14.65 -33.87 -14.88
C GLU A 70 15.10 -33.38 -13.50
N LEU A 71 15.74 -32.22 -13.43
CA LEU A 71 16.16 -31.61 -12.17
C LEU A 71 14.96 -31.34 -11.24
N ILE A 72 13.85 -30.83 -11.78
CA ILE A 72 12.62 -30.62 -11.03
C ILE A 72 12.05 -31.98 -10.55
N SER A 73 12.09 -33.00 -11.41
CA SER A 73 11.62 -34.35 -11.05
C SER A 73 12.45 -34.98 -9.93
N PHE A 74 13.77 -34.74 -9.92
CA PHE A 74 14.64 -35.15 -8.81
C PHE A 74 14.22 -34.46 -7.49
N TYR A 75 13.94 -33.16 -7.53
CA TYR A 75 13.45 -32.45 -6.36
C TYR A 75 12.16 -33.07 -5.83
N MET A 76 11.19 -33.30 -6.72
CA MET A 76 9.87 -33.83 -6.36
C MET A 76 9.94 -35.24 -5.71
N GLN A 77 10.96 -36.03 -6.00
CA GLN A 77 11.14 -37.37 -5.37
C GLN A 77 11.52 -37.28 -3.89
N GLY A 78 12.16 -36.17 -3.49
CA GLY A 78 12.58 -35.98 -2.10
C GLY A 78 11.78 -34.93 -1.32
N ALA A 79 10.95 -34.16 -2.00
CA ALA A 79 10.17 -33.05 -1.44
C ALA A 79 8.80 -33.55 -0.92
N ALA A 80 8.23 -32.82 0.03
CA ALA A 80 6.84 -33.04 0.40
C ALA A 80 5.89 -32.64 -0.75
N PRO A 81 4.68 -33.22 -0.85
CA PRO A 81 3.78 -33.00 -1.98
C PRO A 81 3.44 -31.53 -2.27
N ASP A 82 3.45 -30.67 -1.26
CA ASP A 82 3.07 -29.27 -1.37
C ASP A 82 4.25 -28.31 -1.47
N ASP A 83 5.50 -28.79 -1.41
CA ASP A 83 6.69 -27.92 -1.40
C ASP A 83 6.85 -27.09 -2.68
N LEU A 84 6.42 -27.64 -3.82
CA LEU A 84 6.42 -26.92 -5.10
C LEU A 84 5.18 -26.07 -5.34
N ALA A 85 4.09 -26.31 -4.63
CA ALA A 85 2.81 -25.65 -4.90
C ALA A 85 2.87 -24.11 -4.79
N GLN A 86 3.80 -23.58 -4.02
CA GLN A 86 4.02 -22.13 -3.92
C GLN A 86 4.81 -21.53 -5.11
N TYR A 87 5.51 -22.37 -5.89
CA TYR A 87 6.38 -21.94 -6.99
C TYR A 87 5.81 -22.28 -8.36
N ALA A 88 5.09 -23.40 -8.48
CA ALA A 88 4.53 -23.87 -9.74
C ALA A 88 3.30 -24.74 -9.51
N ASN A 89 2.39 -24.72 -10.49
CA ASN A 89 1.28 -25.67 -10.54
C ASN A 89 1.77 -27.06 -11.06
N PRO A 90 0.98 -28.13 -10.91
CA PRO A 90 1.38 -29.48 -11.34
C PRO A 90 1.65 -29.61 -12.85
N MET A 91 1.06 -28.76 -13.69
CA MET A 91 1.26 -28.75 -15.14
C MET A 91 2.45 -27.89 -15.57
N PHE A 92 3.11 -27.20 -14.64
CA PHE A 92 4.18 -26.24 -14.92
C PHE A 92 3.82 -25.19 -15.97
N SER A 93 2.52 -24.88 -16.08
CA SER A 93 1.99 -23.80 -16.91
C SER A 93 1.98 -22.46 -16.18
N ASP A 94 1.79 -22.49 -14.86
CA ASP A 94 1.73 -21.32 -14.02
C ASP A 94 2.75 -21.42 -12.90
N GLY A 95 3.51 -20.35 -12.71
CA GLY A 95 4.50 -20.28 -11.63
C GLY A 95 4.61 -18.90 -11.02
N SER A 96 5.27 -18.85 -9.88
CA SER A 96 5.44 -17.60 -9.16
C SER A 96 6.89 -17.31 -8.78
N VAL A 97 7.25 -16.02 -8.84
CA VAL A 97 8.44 -15.48 -8.17
C VAL A 97 7.98 -14.73 -6.93
N ILE A 98 8.49 -15.11 -5.78
CA ILE A 98 8.15 -14.53 -4.48
C ILE A 98 9.22 -13.51 -4.13
N LEU A 99 8.81 -12.26 -3.86
CA LEU A 99 9.68 -11.21 -3.36
C LEU A 99 9.36 -10.91 -1.89
N PHE A 100 10.38 -10.90 -1.06
CA PHE A 100 10.32 -10.50 0.34
C PHE A 100 10.74 -9.05 0.47
N LEU A 101 9.81 -8.18 0.88
CA LEU A 101 10.10 -6.77 1.14
C LEU A 101 10.49 -6.59 2.60
N GLN A 102 11.42 -5.66 2.87
CA GLN A 102 11.90 -5.38 4.24
C GLN A 102 10.84 -4.73 5.11
N ASP A 103 9.99 -3.90 4.51
CA ASP A 103 8.89 -3.24 5.20
C ASP A 103 7.61 -3.23 4.34
N ARG A 104 6.52 -2.70 4.91
CA ARG A 104 5.21 -2.57 4.26
C ARG A 104 4.82 -1.11 4.03
N GLN A 105 5.78 -0.20 4.03
CA GLN A 105 5.52 1.22 3.82
C GLN A 105 5.04 1.46 2.39
N GLY A 106 4.13 2.41 2.22
CA GLY A 106 3.56 2.74 0.92
C GLY A 106 4.61 3.16 -0.12
N GLU A 107 5.65 3.87 0.30
CA GLU A 107 6.74 4.29 -0.59
C GLU A 107 7.57 3.09 -1.06
N THR A 108 7.91 2.16 -0.17
CA THR A 108 8.61 0.90 -0.50
C THR A 108 7.83 0.09 -1.53
N LEU A 109 6.51 -0.07 -1.30
CA LEU A 109 5.63 -0.78 -2.21
C LEU A 109 5.53 -0.08 -3.57
N ARG A 110 5.42 1.25 -3.60
CA ARG A 110 5.35 2.05 -4.83
C ARG A 110 6.63 1.91 -5.66
N GLN A 111 7.79 2.03 -5.03
CA GLN A 111 9.08 1.89 -5.70
C GLN A 111 9.29 0.47 -6.23
N ALA A 112 8.99 -0.55 -5.43
CA ALA A 112 9.07 -1.95 -5.85
C ALA A 112 8.15 -2.21 -7.05
N THR A 113 6.88 -1.80 -6.97
CA THR A 113 5.89 -1.93 -8.05
C THR A 113 6.36 -1.26 -9.34
N TYR A 114 6.90 -0.05 -9.27
CA TYR A 114 7.42 0.68 -10.43
C TYR A 114 8.58 -0.08 -11.11
N GLN A 115 9.54 -0.57 -10.33
CA GLN A 115 10.69 -1.30 -10.87
C GLN A 115 10.28 -2.66 -11.46
N ILE A 116 9.33 -3.35 -10.84
CA ILE A 116 8.77 -4.61 -11.34
C ILE A 116 8.08 -4.38 -12.70
N LYS A 117 7.16 -3.43 -12.77
CA LYS A 117 6.46 -3.07 -14.03
C LYS A 117 7.48 -2.69 -15.12
N ARG A 118 8.49 -1.90 -14.76
CA ARG A 118 9.55 -1.51 -15.71
C ARG A 118 10.37 -2.70 -16.21
N PHE A 119 10.70 -3.66 -15.32
CA PHE A 119 11.44 -4.85 -15.73
C PHE A 119 10.60 -5.75 -16.65
N ILE A 120 9.34 -6.00 -16.30
CA ILE A 120 8.41 -6.80 -17.12
C ILE A 120 8.27 -6.19 -18.51
N ASN A 121 8.03 -4.90 -18.63
CA ASN A 121 7.86 -4.21 -19.92
C ASN A 121 9.13 -4.23 -20.77
N ASN A 122 10.31 -4.19 -20.16
CA ASN A 122 11.58 -4.18 -20.88
C ASN A 122 12.12 -5.57 -21.22
N ASN A 123 11.53 -6.62 -20.65
CA ASN A 123 11.96 -8.01 -20.86
C ASN A 123 10.74 -8.90 -21.13
N PRO A 124 10.05 -8.72 -22.24
CA PRO A 124 8.93 -9.58 -22.60
C PRO A 124 9.40 -11.02 -22.82
N LEU A 125 8.55 -11.98 -22.52
CA LEU A 125 8.76 -13.40 -22.76
C LEU A 125 7.77 -13.89 -23.81
N ASP A 126 8.24 -14.60 -24.84
CA ASP A 126 7.39 -15.11 -25.88
C ASP A 126 6.51 -16.27 -25.37
N GLY A 127 5.20 -16.10 -25.50
CA GLY A 127 4.21 -17.10 -25.08
C GLY A 127 4.02 -17.22 -23.57
N VAL A 128 4.52 -16.24 -22.79
CA VAL A 128 4.33 -16.20 -21.33
C VAL A 128 3.76 -14.85 -20.94
N ASP A 129 2.63 -14.88 -20.26
CA ASP A 129 2.04 -13.69 -19.67
C ASP A 129 2.58 -13.51 -18.24
N VAL A 130 3.20 -12.37 -17.99
CA VAL A 130 3.82 -12.05 -16.69
C VAL A 130 2.98 -10.99 -16.00
N ARG A 131 2.41 -11.36 -14.86
CA ARG A 131 1.53 -10.47 -14.08
C ARG A 131 2.03 -10.31 -12.65
N MET A 132 1.82 -9.12 -12.13
CA MET A 132 1.91 -8.92 -10.68
C MET A 132 0.65 -9.52 -10.05
N ALA A 133 0.83 -10.61 -9.30
CA ALA A 133 -0.27 -11.20 -8.56
C ALA A 133 -0.33 -10.61 -7.14
N GLY A 134 -1.55 -10.37 -6.71
CA GLY A 134 -1.79 -9.63 -5.51
C GLY A 134 -1.16 -10.16 -4.25
N GLY A 135 -1.34 -11.32 -3.82
CA GLY A 135 -1.07 -11.64 -2.42
C GLY A 135 -1.52 -10.47 -1.49
N SER A 136 -1.37 -10.56 -0.22
CA SER A 136 -1.74 -9.46 0.71
C SER A 136 -1.01 -8.14 0.41
N LEU A 137 0.25 -8.20 -0.01
CA LEU A 137 1.05 -7.01 -0.34
C LEU A 137 0.65 -6.35 -1.67
N GLY A 138 0.22 -7.12 -2.65
CA GLY A 138 -0.27 -6.57 -3.91
C GLY A 138 -1.63 -5.88 -3.75
N ILE A 139 -2.50 -6.42 -2.90
CA ILE A 139 -3.76 -5.77 -2.53
C ILE A 139 -3.46 -4.45 -1.80
N ILE A 140 -2.55 -4.46 -0.83
CA ILE A 140 -2.15 -3.25 -0.10
C ILE A 140 -1.55 -2.21 -1.06
N ALA A 141 -0.71 -2.62 -2.04
CA ALA A 141 -0.13 -1.72 -3.02
C ALA A 141 -1.20 -1.08 -3.92
N ALA A 142 -2.15 -1.87 -4.43
CA ALA A 142 -3.26 -1.40 -5.24
C ALA A 142 -4.18 -0.44 -4.45
N VAL A 143 -4.48 -0.79 -3.21
CA VAL A 143 -5.28 0.06 -2.32
C VAL A 143 -4.54 1.37 -2.02
N ASN A 144 -3.24 1.35 -1.72
CA ASN A 144 -2.47 2.57 -1.46
C ASN A 144 -2.38 3.51 -2.69
N GLU A 145 -2.39 2.98 -3.91
CA GLU A 145 -2.40 3.79 -5.14
C GLU A 145 -3.71 4.59 -5.27
N VAL A 146 -4.83 3.98 -4.88
CA VAL A 146 -6.17 4.59 -4.94
C VAL A 146 -6.44 5.50 -3.73
N LEU A 147 -5.94 5.12 -2.54
CA LEU A 147 -6.20 5.80 -1.27
C LEU A 147 -5.92 7.30 -1.26
N LEU A 148 -4.83 7.75 -1.88
CA LEU A 148 -4.48 9.18 -1.91
C LEU A 148 -5.54 10.00 -2.65
N ARG A 149 -6.05 9.47 -3.75
CA ARG A 149 -7.09 10.14 -4.55
C ARG A 149 -8.41 10.15 -3.80
N ASP A 150 -8.81 9.00 -3.30
CA ASP A 150 -10.07 8.84 -2.58
C ASP A 150 -10.09 9.68 -1.29
N GLN A 151 -8.93 9.83 -0.62
CA GLN A 151 -8.80 10.66 0.57
C GLN A 151 -9.05 12.13 0.27
N VAL A 152 -8.50 12.65 -0.83
CA VAL A 152 -8.72 14.04 -1.24
C VAL A 152 -10.19 14.27 -1.59
N GLU A 153 -10.80 13.34 -2.32
CA GLU A 153 -12.22 13.41 -2.68
C GLU A 153 -13.11 13.35 -1.42
N ALA A 154 -12.80 12.46 -0.47
CA ALA A 154 -13.54 12.33 0.79
C ALA A 154 -13.44 13.59 1.66
N ILE A 155 -12.25 14.20 1.79
CA ILE A 155 -12.07 15.46 2.52
C ILE A 155 -12.87 16.58 1.84
N ALA A 156 -12.79 16.70 0.51
CA ALA A 156 -13.53 17.72 -0.23
C ALA A 156 -15.04 17.56 -0.06
N LEU A 157 -15.55 16.32 -0.11
CA LEU A 157 -16.97 16.03 0.10
C LEU A 157 -17.39 16.36 1.54
N ALA A 158 -16.59 15.98 2.54
CA ALA A 158 -16.87 16.27 3.95
C ALA A 158 -16.94 17.79 4.19
N LEU A 159 -15.99 18.56 3.65
CA LEU A 159 -16.00 20.02 3.74
C LEU A 159 -17.23 20.64 3.04
N LEU A 160 -17.60 20.11 1.88
CA LEU A 160 -18.80 20.56 1.17
C LEU A 160 -20.07 20.33 2.00
N VAL A 161 -20.20 19.15 2.62
CA VAL A 161 -21.34 18.83 3.51
C VAL A 161 -21.38 19.79 4.71
N VAL A 162 -20.23 20.09 5.32
CA VAL A 162 -20.14 21.07 6.42
C VAL A 162 -20.59 22.45 5.98
N ILE A 163 -20.14 22.94 4.80
CA ILE A 163 -20.58 24.23 4.26
C ILE A 163 -22.09 24.27 4.05
N LEU A 164 -22.65 23.22 3.42
CA LEU A 164 -24.10 23.13 3.19
C LEU A 164 -24.88 23.11 4.49
N SER A 165 -24.40 22.37 5.49
CA SER A 165 -25.01 22.34 6.83
C SER A 165 -24.99 23.72 7.49
N CYS A 166 -23.87 24.44 7.41
CA CYS A 166 -23.76 25.79 7.94
C CYS A 166 -24.69 26.79 7.20
N LEU A 167 -24.81 26.66 5.88
CA LEU A 167 -25.75 27.48 5.09
C LEU A 167 -27.20 27.28 5.51
N VAL A 168 -27.59 26.04 5.79
CA VAL A 168 -28.95 25.72 6.23
C VAL A 168 -29.22 26.21 7.66
N VAL A 169 -28.29 25.98 8.58
CA VAL A 169 -28.46 26.31 10.01
C VAL A 169 -28.30 27.79 10.29
N TYR A 170 -27.22 28.40 9.76
CA TYR A 170 -26.87 29.78 10.09
C TYR A 170 -27.30 30.81 9.04
N ARG A 171 -27.82 30.37 7.88
CA ARG A 171 -28.20 31.24 6.74
C ARG A 171 -27.10 32.23 6.32
N SER A 172 -25.83 31.93 6.63
CA SER A 172 -24.67 32.76 6.35
C SER A 172 -23.51 31.89 5.83
N SER A 173 -23.01 32.22 4.65
CA SER A 173 -21.83 31.57 4.08
C SER A 173 -20.54 31.93 4.83
N ALA A 174 -20.48 33.08 5.49
CA ALA A 174 -19.32 33.48 6.28
C ALA A 174 -19.07 32.55 7.46
N SER A 175 -20.13 32.09 8.13
CA SER A 175 -20.01 31.11 9.23
C SER A 175 -19.40 29.79 8.76
N GLY A 176 -19.78 29.28 7.59
CA GLY A 176 -19.21 28.05 7.02
C GLY A 176 -17.71 28.14 6.79
N ILE A 177 -17.21 29.30 6.32
CA ILE A 177 -15.77 29.52 6.11
C ILE A 177 -15.03 29.55 7.44
N PHE A 178 -15.58 30.17 8.48
CA PHE A 178 -14.98 30.18 9.81
C PHE A 178 -14.83 28.77 10.41
N PHE A 179 -15.79 27.89 10.18
CA PHE A 179 -15.69 26.48 10.62
C PHE A 179 -14.64 25.68 9.84
N MET A 180 -14.42 25.99 8.57
CA MET A 180 -13.44 25.29 7.75
C MET A 180 -11.99 25.56 8.18
N VAL A 181 -11.68 26.77 8.64
CA VAL A 181 -10.29 27.16 8.98
C VAL A 181 -9.67 26.24 10.05
N PRO A 182 -10.29 26.03 11.22
CA PRO A 182 -9.74 25.13 12.24
C PRO A 182 -9.62 23.68 11.76
N VAL A 183 -10.59 23.20 10.98
CA VAL A 183 -10.58 21.83 10.42
C VAL A 183 -9.44 21.65 9.44
N LEU A 184 -9.22 22.61 8.54
CA LEU A 184 -8.10 22.58 7.59
C LEU A 184 -6.75 22.64 8.32
N ILE A 185 -6.60 23.55 9.30
CA ILE A 185 -5.38 23.65 10.10
C ILE A 185 -5.10 22.33 10.84
N SER A 186 -6.10 21.74 11.48
CA SER A 186 -5.97 20.45 12.18
C SER A 186 -5.50 19.33 11.23
N ASN A 187 -6.07 19.25 10.04
CA ASN A 187 -5.64 18.28 9.04
C ASN A 187 -4.22 18.51 8.56
N VAL A 188 -3.85 19.76 8.27
CA VAL A 188 -2.48 20.12 7.85
C VAL A 188 -1.46 19.75 8.95
N VAL A 189 -1.76 20.05 10.20
CA VAL A 189 -0.90 19.70 11.34
C VAL A 189 -0.78 18.18 11.48
N THR A 190 -1.89 17.46 11.35
CA THR A 190 -1.90 15.99 11.42
C THR A 190 -1.04 15.38 10.32
N PHE A 191 -1.21 15.82 9.07
CA PHE A 191 -0.39 15.32 7.96
C PHE A 191 1.09 15.72 8.09
N ALA A 192 1.37 16.93 8.55
CA ALA A 192 2.75 17.37 8.80
C ALA A 192 3.42 16.53 9.89
N PHE A 193 2.71 16.21 10.98
CA PHE A 193 3.19 15.33 12.03
C PHE A 193 3.42 13.90 11.53
N MET A 194 2.49 13.34 10.77
CA MET A 194 2.65 12.02 10.15
C MET A 194 3.88 11.99 9.23
N ALA A 195 4.05 13.01 8.40
CA ALA A 195 5.21 13.12 7.51
C ALA A 195 6.53 13.23 8.28
N TRP A 196 6.55 14.00 9.37
CA TRP A 196 7.73 14.13 10.24
C TRP A 196 8.11 12.81 10.91
N GLN A 197 7.12 12.03 11.34
CA GLN A 197 7.33 10.71 11.95
C GLN A 197 7.58 9.60 10.92
N GLY A 198 7.56 9.90 9.61
CA GLY A 198 7.72 8.89 8.56
C GLY A 198 6.52 7.92 8.46
N ILE A 199 5.37 8.30 9.01
CA ILE A 199 4.15 7.49 8.95
C ILE A 199 3.48 7.71 7.59
N GLY A 200 3.56 6.72 6.72
CA GLY A 200 2.88 6.75 5.41
C GLY A 200 1.35 6.63 5.55
N MET A 201 0.64 7.19 4.55
CA MET A 201 -0.81 6.96 4.45
C MET A 201 -1.08 5.49 4.12
N SER A 202 -1.98 4.87 4.88
CA SER A 202 -2.40 3.48 4.73
C SER A 202 -3.86 3.34 5.14
N ILE A 203 -4.45 2.17 4.88
CA ILE A 203 -5.82 1.84 5.33
C ILE A 203 -5.99 2.10 6.84
N SER A 204 -4.96 1.82 7.63
CA SER A 204 -5.00 1.98 9.09
C SER A 204 -4.95 3.45 9.55
N THR A 205 -4.44 4.36 8.72
CA THR A 205 -4.32 5.79 9.06
C THR A 205 -5.51 6.62 8.56
N LEU A 206 -6.33 6.09 7.65
CA LEU A 206 -7.55 6.75 7.17
C LEU A 206 -8.53 7.17 8.27
N PRO A 207 -8.85 6.31 9.27
CA PRO A 207 -9.78 6.67 10.33
C PRO A 207 -9.32 7.87 11.16
N VAL A 208 -8.00 8.08 11.30
CA VAL A 208 -7.43 9.20 12.08
C VAL A 208 -7.82 10.54 11.46
N VAL A 209 -7.75 10.65 10.14
CA VAL A 209 -8.12 11.86 9.40
C VAL A 209 -9.62 12.13 9.50
N ALA A 210 -10.44 11.08 9.32
CA ALA A 210 -11.90 11.20 9.42
C ALA A 210 -12.35 11.62 10.83
N LEU A 211 -11.72 11.05 11.88
CA LEU A 211 -11.96 11.45 13.27
C LEU A 211 -11.53 12.90 13.52
N GLY A 212 -10.37 13.31 12.98
CA GLY A 212 -9.89 14.69 13.10
C GLY A 212 -10.86 15.71 12.51
N ILE A 213 -11.46 15.41 11.35
CA ILE A 213 -12.49 16.26 10.73
C ILE A 213 -13.75 16.28 11.60
N GLY A 214 -14.27 15.12 11.98
CA GLY A 214 -15.51 15.01 12.76
C GLY A 214 -15.42 15.75 14.09
N LEU A 215 -14.42 15.44 14.90
CA LEU A 215 -14.22 16.11 16.18
C LEU A 215 -13.95 17.62 16.03
N GLY A 216 -13.17 18.01 15.02
CA GLY A 216 -12.89 19.43 14.77
C GLY A 216 -14.15 20.23 14.44
N VAL A 217 -15.06 19.65 13.65
CA VAL A 217 -16.34 20.27 13.30
C VAL A 217 -17.26 20.36 14.52
N ASP A 218 -17.39 19.30 15.32
CA ASP A 218 -18.24 19.27 16.48
C ASP A 218 -17.83 20.34 17.53
N TYR A 219 -16.55 20.46 17.81
CA TYR A 219 -16.05 21.50 18.73
C TYR A 219 -16.28 22.91 18.17
N ALA A 220 -16.09 23.12 16.87
CA ALA A 220 -16.33 24.40 16.25
C ALA A 220 -17.82 24.81 16.35
N PHE A 221 -18.75 23.88 16.09
CA PHE A 221 -20.18 24.12 16.26
C PHE A 221 -20.54 24.47 17.71
N TYR A 222 -20.01 23.73 18.67
CA TYR A 222 -20.27 23.96 20.09
C TYR A 222 -19.84 25.37 20.53
N ILE A 223 -18.65 25.83 20.11
CA ILE A 223 -18.15 27.17 20.44
C ILE A 223 -19.03 28.25 19.84
N VAL A 224 -19.39 28.13 18.53
CA VAL A 224 -20.20 29.15 17.86
C VAL A 224 -21.61 29.22 18.42
N ASP A 225 -22.22 28.08 18.75
CA ASP A 225 -23.54 28.07 19.38
C ASP A 225 -23.49 28.73 20.76
N SER A 226 -22.43 28.47 21.55
CA SER A 226 -22.24 29.11 22.86
C SER A 226 -22.07 30.63 22.73
N VAL A 227 -21.29 31.10 21.73
CA VAL A 227 -21.15 32.55 21.45
C VAL A 227 -22.49 33.17 21.06
N LYS A 228 -23.24 32.48 20.20
CA LYS A 228 -24.53 32.95 19.71
C LYS A 228 -25.56 33.04 20.84
N GLU A 229 -25.63 32.02 21.69
CA GLU A 229 -26.50 31.99 22.87
C GLU A 229 -26.16 33.12 23.85
N TYR A 230 -24.87 33.46 24.02
CA TYR A 230 -24.45 34.59 24.86
C TYR A 230 -24.91 35.91 24.29
N LEU A 231 -24.71 36.17 22.99
CA LEU A 231 -25.12 37.40 22.30
C LEU A 231 -26.66 37.56 22.23
N GLU A 232 -27.41 36.46 22.19
CA GLU A 232 -28.88 36.51 22.28
C GLU A 232 -29.36 36.88 23.68
N LYS A 233 -28.61 36.52 24.74
CA LYS A 233 -28.94 36.91 26.14
C LYS A 233 -28.53 38.32 26.49
N GLU A 234 -27.42 38.83 25.91
CA GLU A 234 -26.88 40.17 26.12
C GLU A 234 -26.65 40.86 24.77
N PRO A 235 -27.68 41.45 24.16
CA PRO A 235 -27.58 42.03 22.83
C PRO A 235 -26.60 43.22 22.71
N ASP A 236 -26.31 43.92 23.81
CA ASP A 236 -25.33 45.00 23.91
C ASP A 236 -23.97 44.54 24.45
N GLY A 237 -23.75 43.20 24.56
CA GLY A 237 -22.50 42.62 25.04
C GLY A 237 -21.34 42.76 24.06
N ASP A 238 -20.12 42.84 24.60
CA ASP A 238 -18.90 42.87 23.79
C ASP A 238 -18.63 41.50 23.17
N ASP A 239 -18.46 41.46 21.84
CA ASP A 239 -18.12 40.24 21.08
C ASP A 239 -16.90 39.50 21.65
N VAL A 240 -15.91 40.23 22.15
CA VAL A 240 -14.69 39.67 22.75
C VAL A 240 -14.98 38.95 24.06
N GLU A 241 -15.86 39.50 24.89
CA GLU A 241 -16.27 38.87 26.16
C GLU A 241 -17.15 37.63 25.91
N ALA A 242 -18.01 37.67 24.88
CA ALA A 242 -18.80 36.52 24.44
C ALA A 242 -17.89 35.34 24.04
N ILE A 243 -16.86 35.61 23.23
CA ILE A 243 -15.86 34.59 22.83
C ILE A 243 -15.09 34.07 24.05
N ARG A 244 -14.66 34.97 24.95
CA ARG A 244 -13.90 34.60 26.16
C ARG A 244 -14.71 33.68 27.07
N GLN A 245 -15.96 33.99 27.33
CA GLN A 245 -16.85 33.18 28.17
C GLN A 245 -17.19 31.83 27.52
N SER A 246 -17.42 31.82 26.21
CA SER A 246 -17.68 30.58 25.46
C SER A 246 -16.47 29.65 25.48
N LEU A 247 -15.25 30.18 25.30
CA LEU A 247 -14.03 29.39 25.42
C LEU A 247 -13.80 28.87 26.84
N TYR A 248 -14.16 29.66 27.88
CA TYR A 248 -14.01 29.25 29.27
C TYR A 248 -15.01 28.15 29.66
N SER A 249 -16.26 28.22 29.13
CA SER A 249 -17.27 27.19 29.36
C SER A 249 -16.97 25.91 28.59
N ALA A 250 -16.57 26.02 27.32
CA ALA A 250 -16.16 24.89 26.49
C ALA A 250 -14.91 24.18 27.07
N GLY A 251 -13.92 24.93 27.56
CA GLY A 251 -12.70 24.39 28.16
C GLY A 251 -12.93 23.64 29.47
N ARG A 252 -13.96 23.99 30.23
CA ARG A 252 -14.35 23.27 31.47
C ARG A 252 -15.09 21.97 31.20
N GLY A 253 -15.76 21.85 30.07
CA GLY A 253 -16.45 20.62 29.67
C GLY A 253 -15.51 19.53 29.15
N CYS A 254 -14.22 19.84 28.91
CA CYS A 254 -13.21 18.90 28.41
C CYS A 254 -12.27 18.35 29.53
N CYS A 255 -12.44 18.75 30.76
CA CYS A 255 -11.82 18.17 31.99
C CYS A 255 -12.86 17.42 32.81
#